data_ab0457402c3bfb4d1f0cf6c8fee78f68
#
_entry.id   ab0457402c3bfb4d1f0cf6c8fee78f68
#
_cell.length_a   1.000
_cell.length_b   1.000
_cell.length_c   1.000
_cell.angle_alpha   90.00
_cell.angle_beta   90.00
_cell.angle_gamma   90.00
#
_symmetry.space_group_name_H-M   'P 1'
#
loop_
_entity.id
_entity.type
_entity.pdbx_description
1 polymer ?
#
loop_
_entity_poly.entity_id
_entity_poly.type
_entity_poly.pdbx_seq_one_letter_code
_entity_poly.pdbx_strand_id
1 'polypeptide(L)'
;MKKFFLRAAALLLALVLAGCATASPAETVPTEADKTDDNYRVFYEIFVGSFADSDGDGTGDLNGILQHLDYLNDGNLLSDTSLGVQGLWLTPIFASPSYHKYDATDYYRIDSDFGTEDDLRALLDACHARNVKVILDLVINHTARNHEWFQSFRQSHADANPDDPYYDYYSWYTGETLPAGITCEKIPGTADEYYECNFSPDMPELNYANPAGRE
;
A
#
# COMPACT_ATOMS: atom_id res chain seq x y z
N MET A 1 -33.25 55.18 -11.18
CA MET A 1 -33.45 53.93 -10.40
C MET A 1 -32.82 52.68 -11.07
N LYS A 2 -32.88 52.47 -12.39
CA LYS A 2 -32.31 51.24 -13.04
C LYS A 2 -30.79 51.09 -12.97
N LYS A 3 -30.02 52.17 -12.86
CA LYS A 3 -28.53 52.12 -12.81
C LYS A 3 -27.97 51.80 -11.40
N PHE A 4 -28.79 51.93 -10.35
CA PHE A 4 -28.37 51.62 -8.98
C PHE A 4 -28.49 50.11 -8.68
N PHE A 5 -29.52 49.45 -9.25
CA PHE A 5 -29.71 48.04 -9.10
C PHE A 5 -28.68 47.16 -9.83
N LEU A 6 -28.14 47.69 -10.96
CA LEU A 6 -27.12 46.94 -11.72
C LEU A 6 -25.75 46.89 -11.00
N ARG A 7 -25.45 47.95 -10.22
CA ARG A 7 -24.15 48.02 -9.47
C ARG A 7 -24.21 47.19 -8.19
N ALA A 8 -25.36 47.09 -7.57
CA ALA A 8 -25.56 46.24 -6.38
C ALA A 8 -25.51 44.74 -6.73
N ALA A 9 -26.05 44.31 -7.88
CA ALA A 9 -26.02 42.94 -8.36
C ALA A 9 -24.59 42.49 -8.77
N ALA A 10 -23.79 43.41 -9.34
CA ALA A 10 -22.40 43.12 -9.70
C ALA A 10 -21.47 42.99 -8.47
N LEU A 11 -21.74 43.74 -7.38
CA LEU A 11 -20.98 43.61 -6.13
C LEU A 11 -21.36 42.33 -5.37
N LEU A 12 -22.61 41.87 -5.40
CA LEU A 12 -23.04 40.62 -4.79
C LEU A 12 -22.48 39.39 -5.54
N LEU A 13 -22.36 39.44 -6.86
CA LEU A 13 -21.78 38.36 -7.66
C LEU A 13 -20.26 38.25 -7.47
N ALA A 14 -19.57 39.36 -7.23
CA ALA A 14 -18.13 39.36 -6.94
C ALA A 14 -17.81 38.78 -5.53
N LEU A 15 -18.70 38.98 -4.56
CA LEU A 15 -18.55 38.41 -3.21
C LEU A 15 -18.84 36.89 -3.14
N VAL A 16 -19.67 36.37 -4.03
CA VAL A 16 -19.98 34.91 -4.08
C VAL A 16 -18.88 34.12 -4.79
N LEU A 17 -18.12 34.75 -5.70
CA LEU A 17 -17.00 34.10 -6.39
C LEU A 17 -15.68 34.14 -5.61
N ALA A 18 -15.58 34.93 -4.54
CA ALA A 18 -14.41 34.98 -3.67
C ALA A 18 -14.43 33.95 -2.53
N GLY A 19 -15.52 33.17 -2.40
CA GLY A 19 -15.75 32.29 -1.25
C GLY A 19 -15.45 30.80 -1.44
N CYS A 20 -14.94 30.35 -2.61
CA CYS A 20 -14.70 28.93 -2.88
C CYS A 20 -13.27 28.65 -3.41
N ALA A 21 -12.27 29.33 -2.89
CA ALA A 21 -10.91 28.81 -2.92
C ALA A 21 -10.66 28.16 -1.54
N THR A 22 -11.15 26.95 -1.35
CA THR A 22 -10.58 26.07 -0.32
C THR A 22 -9.18 25.75 -0.80
N ALA A 23 -8.19 26.49 -0.28
CA ALA A 23 -6.81 26.08 -0.38
C ALA A 23 -6.74 24.70 0.23
N SER A 24 -6.42 23.66 -0.54
CA SER A 24 -5.91 22.41 0.00
C SER A 24 -4.83 22.78 1.02
N PRO A 25 -4.84 22.21 2.22
CA PRO A 25 -3.72 22.40 3.11
C PRO A 25 -2.46 22.04 2.33
N ALA A 26 -1.54 23.00 2.19
CA ALA A 26 -0.24 22.73 1.61
C ALA A 26 0.36 21.59 2.45
N GLU A 27 0.70 20.46 1.82
CA GLU A 27 1.53 19.45 2.46
C GLU A 27 2.79 20.18 2.94
N THR A 28 2.89 20.34 4.25
CA THR A 28 4.09 20.89 4.85
C THR A 28 5.17 19.85 4.71
N VAL A 29 6.12 20.08 3.82
CA VAL A 29 7.34 19.25 3.78
C VAL A 29 7.96 19.34 5.17
N PRO A 30 8.21 18.20 5.86
CA PRO A 30 8.82 18.18 7.19
C PRO A 30 10.12 18.99 7.18
N THR A 31 10.27 19.89 8.11
CA THR A 31 11.52 20.65 8.29
C THR A 31 12.58 19.78 8.96
N GLU A 32 13.86 20.17 8.92
CA GLU A 32 14.93 19.46 9.62
C GLU A 32 14.67 19.34 11.14
N ALA A 33 13.91 20.28 11.72
CA ALA A 33 13.48 20.27 13.12
C ALA A 33 12.43 19.19 13.42
N ASP A 34 11.74 18.66 12.39
CA ASP A 34 10.75 17.58 12.53
C ASP A 34 11.39 16.19 12.43
N LYS A 35 12.70 16.13 12.14
CA LYS A 35 13.46 14.87 12.14
C LYS A 35 13.80 14.49 13.57
N THR A 36 13.07 13.54 14.11
CA THR A 36 13.44 12.88 15.38
C THR A 36 14.63 11.94 15.11
N ASP A 37 15.57 11.88 16.06
CA ASP A 37 16.62 10.85 16.06
C ASP A 37 15.97 9.50 16.41
N ASP A 38 15.53 8.78 15.37
CA ASP A 38 14.83 7.49 15.50
C ASP A 38 15.79 6.29 15.64
N ASN A 39 17.11 6.52 15.74
CA ASN A 39 18.12 5.46 15.81
C ASN A 39 17.96 4.51 17.01
N TYR A 40 17.25 4.95 18.04
CA TYR A 40 17.05 4.19 19.28
C TYR A 40 15.60 3.72 19.47
N ARG A 41 14.74 3.90 18.44
CA ARG A 41 13.34 3.48 18.50
C ARG A 41 13.24 1.95 18.41
N VAL A 42 12.48 1.36 19.31
CA VAL A 42 12.18 -0.07 19.29
C VAL A 42 10.94 -0.33 18.48
N PHE A 43 11.07 -1.09 17.38
CA PHE A 43 9.96 -1.56 16.57
C PHE A 43 9.59 -3.00 16.93
N TYR A 44 8.30 -3.28 16.87
CA TYR A 44 7.75 -4.62 17.00
C TYR A 44 7.10 -5.02 15.66
N GLU A 45 7.64 -6.05 15.03
CA GLU A 45 7.08 -6.58 13.79
C GLU A 45 5.88 -7.48 14.11
N ILE A 46 4.78 -7.28 13.39
CA ILE A 46 3.54 -8.00 13.56
C ILE A 46 3.16 -8.69 12.24
N PHE A 47 3.10 -10.02 12.26
CA PHE A 47 2.37 -10.78 11.26
C PHE A 47 0.88 -10.72 11.64
N VAL A 48 0.09 -9.89 10.93
CA VAL A 48 -1.27 -9.51 11.32
C VAL A 48 -2.15 -10.74 11.51
N GLY A 49 -2.12 -11.68 10.55
CA GLY A 49 -2.97 -12.88 10.55
C GLY A 49 -2.76 -13.85 11.72
N SER A 50 -1.70 -13.66 12.54
CA SER A 50 -1.43 -14.55 13.68
C SER A 50 -1.27 -13.84 15.01
N PHE A 51 -1.43 -12.51 15.08
CA PHE A 51 -1.18 -11.77 16.30
C PHE A 51 -2.36 -11.86 17.29
N ALA A 52 -3.54 -11.44 16.86
CA ALA A 52 -4.75 -11.52 17.67
C ALA A 52 -6.00 -11.49 16.79
N ASP A 53 -6.90 -12.40 17.02
CA ASP A 53 -8.19 -12.55 16.36
C ASP A 53 -9.25 -11.83 17.20
N SER A 54 -9.91 -10.79 16.62
CA SER A 54 -10.87 -9.97 17.35
C SER A 54 -12.32 -10.45 17.21
N ASP A 55 -12.63 -11.21 16.16
CA ASP A 55 -13.99 -11.62 15.80
C ASP A 55 -14.24 -13.14 15.90
N GLY A 56 -13.19 -13.92 16.09
CA GLY A 56 -13.27 -15.36 16.35
C GLY A 56 -13.32 -16.21 15.09
N ASP A 57 -12.87 -15.68 13.95
CA ASP A 57 -12.84 -16.42 12.68
C ASP A 57 -11.60 -17.33 12.52
N GLY A 58 -10.62 -17.19 13.40
CA GLY A 58 -9.36 -17.94 13.42
C GLY A 58 -8.20 -17.22 12.75
N THR A 59 -8.41 -16.02 12.25
CA THR A 59 -7.38 -15.17 11.64
C THR A 59 -7.18 -13.91 12.47
N GLY A 60 -5.93 -13.51 12.72
CA GLY A 60 -5.64 -12.24 13.36
C GLY A 60 -5.99 -11.06 12.46
N ASP A 61 -6.36 -9.94 13.06
CA ASP A 61 -6.84 -8.77 12.35
C ASP A 61 -6.37 -7.44 12.98
N LEU A 62 -6.67 -6.30 12.31
CA LEU A 62 -6.27 -4.96 12.76
C LEU A 62 -6.92 -4.56 14.09
N ASN A 63 -8.17 -4.97 14.32
CA ASN A 63 -8.86 -4.73 15.58
C ASN A 63 -8.27 -5.56 16.72
N GLY A 64 -7.80 -6.77 16.45
CA GLY A 64 -7.06 -7.60 17.39
C GLY A 64 -5.78 -6.90 17.86
N ILE A 65 -5.04 -6.27 16.94
CA ILE A 65 -3.87 -5.44 17.31
C ILE A 65 -4.32 -4.27 18.18
N LEU A 66 -5.37 -3.56 17.79
CA LEU A 66 -5.91 -2.42 18.53
C LEU A 66 -6.33 -2.81 19.95
N GLN A 67 -7.01 -3.95 20.12
CA GLN A 67 -7.43 -4.45 21.44
C GLN A 67 -6.25 -4.82 22.36
N HIS A 68 -5.10 -5.16 21.80
CA HIS A 68 -3.89 -5.53 22.51
C HIS A 68 -2.82 -4.42 22.51
N LEU A 69 -3.19 -3.19 22.11
CA LEU A 69 -2.24 -2.10 22.00
C LEU A 69 -1.61 -1.73 23.35
N ASP A 70 -2.33 -1.87 24.47
CA ASP A 70 -1.79 -1.60 25.80
C ASP A 70 -0.65 -2.58 26.19
N TYR A 71 -0.68 -3.81 25.70
CA TYR A 71 0.44 -4.74 25.86
C TYR A 71 1.69 -4.25 25.10
N LEU A 72 1.50 -3.70 23.90
CA LEU A 72 2.59 -3.20 23.07
C LEU A 72 3.11 -1.85 23.59
N ASN A 73 2.20 -0.92 23.87
CA ASN A 73 2.49 0.39 24.44
C ASN A 73 1.22 1.00 25.06
N ASP A 74 1.19 1.16 26.36
CA ASP A 74 0.05 1.73 27.11
C ASP A 74 0.09 3.27 27.22
N GLY A 75 1.06 3.92 26.58
CA GLY A 75 1.25 5.37 26.62
C GLY A 75 1.97 5.88 27.87
N ASN A 76 2.33 5.00 28.83
CA ASN A 76 3.05 5.35 30.05
C ASN A 76 4.52 4.94 29.93
N LEU A 77 5.42 5.92 29.87
CA LEU A 77 6.86 5.70 29.77
C LEU A 77 7.48 4.98 30.98
N LEU A 78 6.76 4.91 32.10
CA LEU A 78 7.22 4.25 33.33
C LEU A 78 6.44 2.94 33.59
N SER A 79 5.70 2.45 32.59
CA SER A 79 4.96 1.19 32.72
C SER A 79 5.91 0.01 32.90
N ASP A 80 5.53 -0.92 33.78
CA ASP A 80 6.16 -2.22 33.96
C ASP A 80 5.28 -3.38 33.43
N THR A 81 4.13 -3.05 32.81
CA THR A 81 3.15 -3.98 32.28
C THR A 81 3.02 -3.95 30.75
N SER A 82 3.71 -3.02 30.10
CA SER A 82 3.75 -2.82 28.67
C SER A 82 5.15 -3.06 28.12
N LEU A 83 5.28 -3.52 26.87
CA LEU A 83 6.57 -3.65 26.19
C LEU A 83 7.23 -2.28 25.91
N GLY A 84 6.45 -1.20 25.89
CA GLY A 84 6.94 0.16 25.63
C GLY A 84 7.52 0.35 24.23
N VAL A 85 7.03 -0.41 23.22
CA VAL A 85 7.49 -0.28 21.84
C VAL A 85 7.13 1.11 21.28
N GLN A 86 7.97 1.62 20.42
CA GLN A 86 7.83 2.97 19.88
C GLN A 86 7.43 2.96 18.41
N GLY A 87 7.36 1.79 17.81
CA GLY A 87 6.90 1.58 16.45
C GLY A 87 6.35 0.17 16.24
N LEU A 88 5.38 0.06 15.35
CA LEU A 88 4.88 -1.20 14.83
C LEU A 88 5.29 -1.31 13.37
N TRP A 89 5.72 -2.49 12.99
CA TRP A 89 5.92 -2.87 11.60
C TRP A 89 4.91 -3.94 11.26
N LEU A 90 3.94 -3.63 10.43
CA LEU A 90 2.94 -4.58 9.98
C LEU A 90 3.44 -5.27 8.71
N THR A 91 3.45 -6.60 8.69
CA THR A 91 3.58 -7.37 7.44
C THR A 91 2.47 -6.99 6.46
N PRO A 92 2.53 -7.38 5.17
CA PRO A 92 1.59 -6.89 4.18
C PRO A 92 0.13 -7.07 4.59
N ILE A 93 -0.68 -6.04 4.36
CA ILE A 93 -2.10 -6.00 4.74
C ILE A 93 -3.05 -5.85 3.55
N PHE A 94 -2.49 -5.74 2.33
CA PHE A 94 -3.28 -5.53 1.12
C PHE A 94 -3.97 -6.82 0.66
N ALA A 95 -5.03 -6.66 -0.14
CA ALA A 95 -5.78 -7.79 -0.71
C ALA A 95 -4.85 -8.77 -1.42
N SER A 96 -4.92 -10.04 -1.03
CA SER A 96 -4.02 -11.11 -1.48
C SER A 96 -4.68 -12.48 -1.33
N PRO A 97 -4.42 -13.44 -2.24
CA PRO A 97 -4.98 -14.78 -2.14
C PRO A 97 -4.27 -15.66 -1.11
N SER A 98 -3.08 -15.29 -0.65
CA SER A 98 -2.31 -16.11 0.29
C SER A 98 -2.44 -15.63 1.72
N TYR A 99 -2.14 -16.52 2.66
CA TYR A 99 -2.16 -16.22 4.10
C TYR A 99 -1.09 -15.18 4.50
N HIS A 100 0.03 -15.16 3.79
CA HIS A 100 1.16 -14.26 4.10
C HIS A 100 1.03 -12.86 3.49
N LYS A 101 0.10 -12.68 2.53
CA LYS A 101 -0.24 -11.40 1.87
C LYS A 101 0.90 -10.74 1.07
N TYR A 102 2.03 -11.43 0.82
CA TYR A 102 3.10 -10.89 -0.01
C TYR A 102 2.78 -10.87 -1.51
N ASP A 103 1.79 -11.60 -1.99
CA ASP A 103 1.31 -11.63 -3.36
C ASP A 103 0.05 -10.76 -3.49
N ALA A 104 0.24 -9.43 -3.48
CA ALA A 104 -0.87 -8.48 -3.54
C ALA A 104 -1.61 -8.54 -4.89
N THR A 105 -2.94 -8.50 -4.81
CA THR A 105 -3.84 -8.38 -5.97
C THR A 105 -4.39 -6.98 -6.15
N ASP A 106 -4.36 -6.17 -5.09
CA ASP A 106 -4.87 -4.80 -5.08
C ASP A 106 -4.19 -4.02 -3.95
N TYR A 107 -3.39 -3.01 -4.30
CA TYR A 107 -2.68 -2.17 -3.33
C TYR A 107 -3.54 -1.03 -2.74
N TYR A 108 -4.76 -0.85 -3.25
CA TYR A 108 -5.68 0.19 -2.80
C TYR A 108 -6.74 -0.34 -1.81
N ARG A 109 -6.67 -1.62 -1.46
CA ARG A 109 -7.64 -2.26 -0.59
C ARG A 109 -6.96 -3.12 0.46
N ILE A 110 -7.41 -2.98 1.71
CA ILE A 110 -7.02 -3.89 2.79
C ILE A 110 -7.68 -5.25 2.54
N ASP A 111 -6.96 -6.31 2.86
CA ASP A 111 -7.49 -7.67 2.79
C ASP A 111 -8.68 -7.82 3.75
N SER A 112 -9.74 -8.47 3.27
CA SER A 112 -10.97 -8.65 4.06
C SER A 112 -10.77 -9.45 5.34
N ASP A 113 -9.76 -10.33 5.37
CA ASP A 113 -9.43 -11.11 6.57
C ASP A 113 -8.86 -10.21 7.69
N PHE A 114 -8.32 -9.03 7.32
CA PHE A 114 -7.67 -8.12 8.28
C PHE A 114 -8.53 -6.93 8.69
N GLY A 115 -9.68 -6.73 8.03
CA GLY A 115 -10.62 -5.66 8.35
C GLY A 115 -10.76 -4.62 7.23
N THR A 116 -11.00 -3.37 7.62
CA THR A 116 -11.33 -2.27 6.72
C THR A 116 -10.33 -1.11 6.81
N GLU A 117 -10.44 -0.12 5.92
CA GLU A 117 -9.71 1.15 6.06
C GLU A 117 -10.03 1.88 7.38
N ASP A 118 -11.27 1.80 7.85
CA ASP A 118 -11.66 2.43 9.11
C ASP A 118 -10.99 1.76 10.31
N ASP A 119 -10.81 0.44 10.27
CA ASP A 119 -10.06 -0.30 11.29
C ASP A 119 -8.57 0.08 11.29
N LEU A 120 -7.97 0.22 10.11
CA LEU A 120 -6.60 0.72 10.00
C LEU A 120 -6.48 2.15 10.54
N ARG A 121 -7.41 3.05 10.20
CA ARG A 121 -7.43 4.42 10.73
C ARG A 121 -7.53 4.44 12.25
N ALA A 122 -8.42 3.64 12.81
CA ALA A 122 -8.57 3.52 14.27
C ALA A 122 -7.27 3.05 14.95
N LEU A 123 -6.60 2.05 14.37
CA LEU A 123 -5.30 1.58 14.86
C LEU A 123 -4.23 2.67 14.76
N LEU A 124 -4.14 3.37 13.63
CA LEU A 124 -3.18 4.46 13.43
C LEU A 124 -3.42 5.60 14.42
N ASP A 125 -4.66 6.03 14.63
CA ASP A 125 -5.01 7.08 15.58
C ASP A 125 -4.62 6.70 17.03
N ALA A 126 -4.89 5.46 17.43
CA ALA A 126 -4.54 4.95 18.73
C ALA A 126 -3.01 4.84 18.94
N CYS A 127 -2.27 4.43 17.93
CA CYS A 127 -0.81 4.39 17.92
C CYS A 127 -0.23 5.81 18.03
N HIS A 128 -0.69 6.73 17.19
CA HIS A 128 -0.21 8.12 17.16
C HIS A 128 -0.50 8.84 18.47
N ALA A 129 -1.64 8.60 19.12
CA ALA A 129 -1.95 9.16 20.44
C ALA A 129 -0.94 8.73 21.53
N ARG A 130 -0.24 7.61 21.34
CA ARG A 130 0.81 7.07 22.20
C ARG A 130 2.23 7.36 21.70
N ASN A 131 2.37 8.18 20.65
CA ASN A 131 3.63 8.42 19.93
C ASN A 131 4.29 7.14 19.39
N VAL A 132 3.50 6.13 19.06
CA VAL A 132 3.93 4.91 18.37
C VAL A 132 3.84 5.15 16.87
N LYS A 133 4.92 4.90 16.14
CA LYS A 133 4.94 4.95 14.66
C LYS A 133 4.45 3.64 14.08
N VAL A 134 3.82 3.71 12.91
CA VAL A 134 3.42 2.51 12.18
C VAL A 134 4.08 2.56 10.80
N ILE A 135 4.73 1.47 10.43
CA ILE A 135 5.23 1.23 9.07
C ILE A 135 4.52 0.00 8.51
N LEU A 136 4.21 0.08 7.23
CA LEU A 136 3.62 -1.03 6.48
C LEU A 136 4.68 -1.64 5.58
N ASP A 137 4.65 -2.96 5.46
CA ASP A 137 5.43 -3.66 4.47
C ASP A 137 4.81 -3.40 3.09
N LEU A 138 5.59 -2.82 2.19
CA LEU A 138 5.16 -2.49 0.83
C LEU A 138 5.87 -3.40 -0.16
N VAL A 139 5.13 -4.37 -0.70
CA VAL A 139 5.65 -5.35 -1.65
C VAL A 139 5.67 -4.74 -3.05
N ILE A 140 6.83 -4.25 -3.47
CA ILE A 140 7.00 -3.61 -4.78
C ILE A 140 7.86 -4.42 -5.76
N ASN A 141 8.39 -5.58 -5.36
CA ASN A 141 9.19 -6.44 -6.23
C ASN A 141 8.34 -7.19 -7.26
N HIS A 142 7.17 -7.65 -6.85
CA HIS A 142 6.26 -8.49 -7.63
C HIS A 142 4.81 -8.22 -7.25
N THR A 143 3.89 -8.77 -8.01
CA THR A 143 2.46 -8.82 -7.66
C THR A 143 1.99 -10.28 -7.57
N ALA A 144 0.73 -10.47 -7.18
CA ALA A 144 0.11 -11.78 -7.37
C ALA A 144 -0.05 -12.10 -8.86
N ARG A 145 0.00 -13.37 -9.19
CA ARG A 145 -0.27 -13.86 -10.56
C ARG A 145 -1.66 -13.50 -11.08
N ASN A 146 -2.65 -13.35 -10.20
CA ASN A 146 -4.01 -12.92 -10.55
C ASN A 146 -4.23 -11.40 -10.45
N HIS A 147 -3.17 -10.60 -10.22
CA HIS A 147 -3.24 -9.14 -10.34
C HIS A 147 -3.64 -8.73 -11.76
N GLU A 148 -4.49 -7.71 -11.89
CA GLU A 148 -5.01 -7.28 -13.19
C GLU A 148 -3.89 -6.88 -14.19
N TRP A 149 -2.82 -6.25 -13.71
CA TRP A 149 -1.66 -5.91 -14.54
C TRP A 149 -1.00 -7.14 -15.15
N PHE A 150 -0.82 -8.20 -14.35
CA PHE A 150 -0.22 -9.44 -14.85
C PHE A 150 -1.16 -10.20 -15.78
N GLN A 151 -2.47 -10.14 -15.58
CA GLN A 151 -3.43 -10.75 -16.51
C GLN A 151 -3.40 -10.03 -17.86
N SER A 152 -3.31 -8.66 -17.86
CA SER A 152 -3.15 -7.87 -19.09
C SER A 152 -1.82 -8.15 -19.79
N PHE A 153 -0.72 -8.18 -19.04
CA PHE A 153 0.61 -8.58 -19.53
C PHE A 153 0.57 -9.95 -20.23
N ARG A 154 0.03 -10.97 -19.59
CA ARG A 154 -0.08 -12.31 -20.17
C ARG A 154 -0.92 -12.33 -21.47
N GLN A 155 -2.04 -11.61 -21.46
CA GLN A 155 -2.91 -11.55 -22.61
C GLN A 155 -2.24 -10.82 -23.78
N SER A 156 -1.55 -9.71 -23.52
CA SER A 156 -0.86 -8.95 -24.57
C SER A 156 0.25 -9.77 -25.25
N HIS A 157 0.98 -10.59 -24.49
CA HIS A 157 1.96 -11.54 -25.03
C HIS A 157 1.31 -12.66 -25.84
N ALA A 158 0.23 -13.25 -25.34
CA ALA A 158 -0.51 -14.29 -26.07
C ALA A 158 -1.09 -13.78 -27.41
N ASP A 159 -1.49 -12.53 -27.45
CA ASP A 159 -2.03 -11.86 -28.64
C ASP A 159 -0.93 -11.23 -29.54
N ALA A 160 0.33 -11.29 -29.12
CA ALA A 160 1.47 -10.62 -29.75
C ALA A 160 1.21 -9.11 -29.98
N ASN A 161 0.67 -8.43 -28.96
CA ASN A 161 0.29 -7.02 -28.97
C ASN A 161 1.27 -6.15 -28.14
N PRO A 162 2.41 -5.71 -28.71
CA PRO A 162 3.40 -4.90 -28.00
C PRO A 162 2.94 -3.45 -27.72
N ASP A 163 1.82 -3.03 -28.28
CA ASP A 163 1.24 -1.70 -28.04
C ASP A 163 0.37 -1.66 -26.77
N ASP A 164 0.16 -2.80 -26.09
CA ASP A 164 -0.55 -2.86 -24.83
C ASP A 164 0.29 -2.16 -23.73
N PRO A 165 -0.28 -1.28 -22.89
CA PRO A 165 0.46 -0.55 -21.86
C PRO A 165 1.12 -1.47 -20.81
N TYR A 166 0.61 -2.69 -20.64
CA TYR A 166 1.18 -3.66 -19.70
C TYR A 166 2.14 -4.67 -20.33
N TYR A 167 2.41 -4.59 -21.64
CA TYR A 167 3.26 -5.57 -22.35
C TYR A 167 4.65 -5.72 -21.71
N ASP A 168 5.28 -4.63 -21.25
CA ASP A 168 6.59 -4.62 -20.60
C ASP A 168 6.53 -4.33 -19.08
N TYR A 169 5.37 -4.53 -18.44
CA TYR A 169 5.20 -4.23 -17.03
C TYR A 169 5.92 -5.22 -16.10
N TYR A 170 6.13 -6.44 -16.58
CA TYR A 170 6.86 -7.50 -15.87
C TYR A 170 8.14 -7.86 -16.60
N SER A 171 9.12 -8.37 -15.84
CA SER A 171 10.36 -8.88 -16.43
C SER A 171 10.10 -10.13 -17.23
N TRP A 172 10.49 -10.14 -18.51
CA TRP A 172 10.28 -11.29 -19.39
C TRP A 172 11.44 -11.51 -20.35
N TYR A 173 11.56 -12.72 -20.87
CA TYR A 173 12.66 -13.19 -21.71
C TYR A 173 12.14 -14.17 -22.77
N THR A 174 12.89 -14.30 -23.87
CA THR A 174 12.73 -15.46 -24.78
C THR A 174 13.63 -16.61 -24.29
N GLY A 175 13.37 -17.84 -24.74
CA GLY A 175 14.22 -18.99 -24.37
C GLY A 175 15.70 -18.81 -24.68
N GLU A 176 16.04 -18.04 -25.72
CA GLU A 176 17.43 -17.71 -26.07
C GLU A 176 18.08 -16.69 -25.13
N THR A 177 17.28 -15.86 -24.44
CA THR A 177 17.74 -14.75 -23.60
C THR A 177 17.57 -15.00 -22.10
N LEU A 178 17.15 -16.22 -21.70
CA LEU A 178 16.95 -16.56 -20.29
C LEU A 178 18.27 -16.37 -19.50
N PRO A 179 18.26 -15.48 -18.48
CA PRO A 179 19.45 -15.24 -17.69
C PRO A 179 19.76 -16.44 -16.79
N ALA A 180 21.05 -16.71 -16.58
CA ALA A 180 21.47 -17.73 -15.64
C ALA A 180 21.23 -17.30 -14.19
N GLY A 181 20.64 -18.18 -13.38
CA GLY A 181 20.48 -17.98 -11.94
C GLY A 181 19.19 -17.28 -11.51
N ILE A 182 18.29 -16.99 -12.45
CA ILE A 182 16.92 -16.54 -12.13
C ILE A 182 15.91 -17.65 -12.42
N THR A 183 14.76 -17.58 -11.73
CA THR A 183 13.64 -18.49 -11.95
C THR A 183 12.65 -17.84 -12.90
N CYS A 184 12.27 -18.56 -13.95
CA CYS A 184 11.29 -18.10 -14.94
C CYS A 184 10.25 -19.17 -15.20
N GLU A 185 9.03 -18.73 -15.45
CA GLU A 185 7.91 -19.56 -15.89
C GLU A 185 7.43 -19.14 -17.28
N LYS A 186 6.96 -20.11 -18.04
CA LYS A 186 6.47 -19.85 -19.39
C LYS A 186 5.22 -18.98 -19.38
N ILE A 187 5.17 -17.96 -20.25
CA ILE A 187 3.98 -17.16 -20.48
C ILE A 187 2.98 -18.02 -21.26
N PRO A 188 1.80 -18.33 -20.68
CA PRO A 188 0.80 -19.15 -21.34
C PRO A 188 0.30 -18.51 -22.64
N GLY A 189 0.22 -19.30 -23.72
CA GLY A 189 -0.22 -18.83 -25.02
C GLY A 189 0.91 -18.41 -25.95
N THR A 190 2.14 -18.26 -25.45
CA THR A 190 3.31 -17.91 -26.25
C THR A 190 4.11 -19.13 -26.69
N ALA A 191 4.92 -19.00 -27.75
CA ALA A 191 5.77 -20.07 -28.25
C ALA A 191 7.00 -20.30 -27.37
N ASP A 192 7.70 -19.20 -26.96
CA ASP A 192 9.00 -19.26 -26.29
C ASP A 192 9.27 -18.02 -25.43
N GLU A 193 8.27 -17.55 -24.69
CA GLU A 193 8.40 -16.39 -23.79
C GLU A 193 8.15 -16.81 -22.34
N TYR A 194 8.91 -16.20 -21.43
CA TYR A 194 8.97 -16.55 -20.00
C TYR A 194 8.98 -15.29 -19.14
N TYR A 195 8.25 -15.28 -18.05
CA TYR A 195 8.28 -14.21 -17.04
C TYR A 195 9.15 -14.61 -15.86
N GLU A 196 9.78 -13.63 -15.24
CA GLU A 196 10.59 -13.81 -14.05
C GLU A 196 9.72 -13.98 -12.78
N CYS A 197 10.11 -14.93 -11.90
CA CYS A 197 9.34 -15.28 -10.71
C CYS A 197 10.24 -15.95 -9.65
N ASN A 198 11.25 -15.23 -9.16
CA ASN A 198 12.29 -15.80 -8.28
C ASN A 198 11.73 -16.34 -6.95
N PHE A 199 10.66 -15.74 -6.40
CA PHE A 199 10.05 -16.21 -5.15
C PHE A 199 9.08 -17.38 -5.38
N SER A 200 8.24 -17.28 -6.40
CA SER A 200 7.22 -18.28 -6.71
C SER A 200 6.66 -18.03 -8.12
N PRO A 201 6.21 -19.07 -8.84
CA PRO A 201 5.44 -18.90 -10.07
C PRO A 201 4.20 -18.02 -9.93
N ASP A 202 3.70 -17.88 -8.72
CA ASP A 202 2.53 -17.04 -8.42
C ASP A 202 2.90 -15.59 -8.07
N MET A 203 4.20 -15.23 -8.11
CA MET A 203 4.76 -13.92 -7.78
C MET A 203 5.61 -13.38 -8.94
N PRO A 204 4.99 -12.96 -10.08
CA PRO A 204 5.70 -12.40 -11.22
C PRO A 204 6.37 -11.08 -10.87
N GLU A 205 7.62 -10.90 -11.27
CA GLU A 205 8.43 -9.74 -10.92
C GLU A 205 8.19 -8.55 -11.84
N LEU A 206 8.02 -7.37 -11.24
CA LEU A 206 7.80 -6.11 -11.95
C LEU A 206 9.07 -5.66 -12.68
N ASN A 207 8.90 -5.06 -13.86
CA ASN A 207 9.98 -4.54 -14.68
C ASN A 207 10.24 -3.07 -14.43
N TYR A 208 11.15 -2.74 -13.51
CA TYR A 208 11.57 -1.37 -13.23
C TYR A 208 12.49 -0.74 -14.28
N ALA A 209 12.93 -1.47 -15.29
CA ALA A 209 13.58 -0.86 -16.46
C ALA A 209 12.56 -0.12 -17.35
N ASN A 210 11.29 -0.54 -17.32
CA ASN A 210 10.21 0.17 -17.99
C ASN A 210 9.80 1.43 -17.18
N PRO A 211 9.82 2.66 -17.78
CA PRO A 211 9.38 3.88 -17.09
C PRO A 211 7.94 3.79 -16.55
N ALA A 212 7.02 3.16 -17.28
CA ALA A 212 5.63 3.00 -16.86
C ALA A 212 5.45 2.11 -15.62
N GLY A 213 6.38 1.18 -15.35
CA GLY A 213 6.39 0.36 -14.14
C GLY A 213 6.92 1.09 -12.89
N ARG A 214 7.28 2.39 -13.01
CA ARG A 214 7.79 3.22 -11.90
C ARG A 214 6.79 4.26 -11.41
N GLU A 215 5.71 4.48 -12.11
CA GLU A 215 4.64 5.44 -11.79
C GLU A 215 3.50 4.75 -11.03
#